data_eadb9c2bac0cc91d961f81ab76db68de
#
_entry.id   eadb9c2bac0cc91d961f81ab76db68de
#
_cell.length_a   1.000
_cell.length_b   1.000
_cell.length_c   1.000
_cell.angle_alpha   90.00
_cell.angle_beta   90.00
_cell.angle_gamma   90.00
#
_symmetry.space_group_name_H-M   'P 1'
#
loop_
_entity.id
_entity.type
_entity.pdbx_description
1 polymer ?
#
loop_
_entity_poly.entity_id
_entity_poly.type
_entity_poly.pdbx_seq_one_letter_code
_entity_poly.pdbx_strand_id
1 'polypeptide(L)'
;MSLPSSIEQPAALHPYLDVMLQHRQGALALDVVFQITQPWTVLFGASGSGKTTVLKAIAGLLTPQRSRIVSHLADEPRILSDSARKVFLPPHLRPVRLGTQAATLFPHKTVRGNVAYGAAQAGPTLVEDALARFGLLERADDLPARLSGGQRQRVSLARAVVAAATLDGQGLLLLDEPFTGLGLAERDRMVLAVTDFLEPTKTPVLSVTHDIGEAFLLAAEVIRIADGRVIEQGPVATVLSAERERLLTQLNG
;
A
#
# COMPACT_ATOMS: atom_id res chain seq x y z
N MET A 1 6.55 45.22 27.25
CA MET A 1 7.24 43.94 26.90
C MET A 1 6.17 42.90 26.77
N SER A 2 5.66 42.75 25.54
CA SER A 2 4.53 41.85 25.22
C SER A 2 5.07 40.49 24.85
N LEU A 3 4.55 39.45 25.46
CA LEU A 3 4.84 38.06 25.16
C LEU A 3 4.30 37.69 23.78
N PRO A 4 5.00 36.93 22.94
CA PRO A 4 4.45 36.40 21.69
C PRO A 4 3.52 35.26 22.02
N SER A 5 2.23 35.47 21.82
CA SER A 5 1.21 34.45 21.73
C SER A 5 1.17 33.92 20.29
N SER A 6 1.45 32.67 20.12
CA SER A 6 0.82 31.70 19.21
C SER A 6 1.76 30.51 19.06
N ILE A 7 1.57 29.54 19.92
CA ILE A 7 1.90 28.15 19.56
C ILE A 7 0.86 27.79 18.49
N GLU A 8 1.30 27.82 17.23
CA GLU A 8 0.51 27.21 16.15
C GLU A 8 0.28 25.74 16.51
N GLN A 9 -0.96 25.40 16.81
CA GLN A 9 -1.38 24.00 16.88
C GLN A 9 -1.08 23.39 15.50
N PRO A 10 -0.41 22.21 15.44
CA PRO A 10 -0.21 21.54 14.18
C PRO A 10 -1.59 21.36 13.53
N ALA A 11 -1.70 21.81 12.29
CA ALA A 11 -2.91 21.64 11.49
C ALA A 11 -3.38 20.19 11.62
N ALA A 12 -4.63 19.99 12.00
CA ALA A 12 -5.21 18.65 12.12
C ALA A 12 -4.98 17.94 10.77
N LEU A 13 -4.13 16.93 10.77
CA LEU A 13 -3.86 16.11 9.60
C LEU A 13 -5.19 15.47 9.18
N HIS A 14 -5.77 15.94 8.07
CA HIS A 14 -6.94 15.28 7.51
C HIS A 14 -6.52 13.89 7.06
N PRO A 15 -7.20 12.82 7.50
CA PRO A 15 -6.83 11.47 7.08
C PRO A 15 -7.06 11.29 5.58
N TYR A 16 -6.24 10.48 4.93
CA TYR A 16 -6.46 10.03 3.56
C TYR A 16 -7.60 9.00 3.48
N LEU A 17 -7.71 8.15 4.51
CA LEU A 17 -8.70 7.09 4.57
C LEU A 17 -9.11 6.82 6.03
N ASP A 18 -10.42 6.71 6.26
CA ASP A 18 -11.00 6.14 7.47
C ASP A 18 -11.42 4.70 7.21
N VAL A 19 -11.06 3.79 8.10
CA VAL A 19 -11.42 2.37 8.00
C VAL A 19 -12.02 1.89 9.31
N MET A 20 -13.25 1.39 9.25
CA MET A 20 -13.90 0.56 10.25
C MET A 20 -14.39 -0.71 9.56
N LEU A 21 -13.98 -1.87 10.06
CA LEU A 21 -14.21 -3.14 9.40
C LEU A 21 -14.41 -4.26 10.40
N GLN A 22 -15.55 -4.98 10.31
CA GLN A 22 -15.79 -6.24 10.99
C GLN A 22 -16.09 -7.32 9.98
N HIS A 23 -15.33 -8.43 10.04
CA HIS A 23 -15.48 -9.56 9.15
C HIS A 23 -15.04 -10.85 9.81
N ARG A 24 -15.79 -11.94 9.57
CA ARG A 24 -15.41 -13.27 10.03
C ARG A 24 -15.25 -14.19 8.82
N GLN A 25 -14.11 -14.86 8.75
CA GLN A 25 -13.82 -15.85 7.73
C GLN A 25 -13.09 -17.04 8.38
N GLY A 26 -13.79 -18.17 8.51
CA GLY A 26 -13.28 -19.32 9.25
C GLY A 26 -12.97 -18.96 10.72
N ALA A 27 -11.75 -19.24 11.16
CA ALA A 27 -11.28 -18.91 12.51
C ALA A 27 -10.91 -17.43 12.69
N LEU A 28 -10.67 -16.69 11.60
CA LEU A 28 -10.32 -15.27 11.68
C LEU A 28 -11.55 -14.42 12.00
N ALA A 29 -11.50 -13.70 13.11
CA ALA A 29 -12.47 -12.65 13.46
C ALA A 29 -11.76 -11.29 13.38
N LEU A 30 -12.02 -10.55 12.32
CA LEU A 30 -11.45 -9.23 12.07
C LEU A 30 -12.36 -8.14 12.65
N ASP A 31 -11.80 -7.28 13.49
CA ASP A 31 -12.46 -6.10 14.06
C ASP A 31 -11.42 -4.97 14.17
N VAL A 32 -11.34 -4.14 13.13
CA VAL A 32 -10.31 -3.11 13.02
C VAL A 32 -10.91 -1.74 12.80
N VAL A 33 -10.31 -0.76 13.47
CA VAL A 33 -10.57 0.68 13.28
C VAL A 33 -9.24 1.40 13.21
N PHE A 34 -9.00 2.14 12.14
CA PHE A 34 -7.79 2.95 11.95
C PHE A 34 -7.99 4.04 10.91
N GLN A 35 -7.03 4.97 10.84
CA GLN A 35 -6.95 6.02 9.83
C GLN A 35 -5.61 5.94 9.12
N ILE A 36 -5.55 6.32 7.85
CA ILE A 36 -4.31 6.56 7.12
C ILE A 36 -4.09 8.05 7.09
N THR A 37 -3.02 8.54 7.74
CA THR A 37 -2.72 9.96 7.89
C THR A 37 -1.38 10.36 7.26
N GLN A 38 -0.55 9.37 6.91
CA GLN A 38 0.78 9.58 6.35
C GLN A 38 0.86 9.12 4.89
N PRO A 39 1.74 9.71 4.09
CA PRO A 39 1.93 9.33 2.69
C PRO A 39 2.30 7.86 2.49
N TRP A 40 3.01 7.27 3.45
CA TRP A 40 3.26 5.82 3.49
C TRP A 40 2.92 5.27 4.87
N THR A 41 1.97 4.34 4.89
CA THR A 41 1.55 3.64 6.10
C THR A 41 1.77 2.14 5.90
N VAL A 42 2.30 1.49 6.93
CA VAL A 42 2.54 0.04 6.94
C VAL A 42 1.53 -0.65 7.85
N LEU A 43 0.82 -1.63 7.31
CA LEU A 43 0.00 -2.56 8.08
C LEU A 43 0.87 -3.76 8.47
N PHE A 44 1.32 -3.79 9.73
CA PHE A 44 2.28 -4.75 10.25
C PHE A 44 1.61 -5.83 11.12
N GLY A 45 2.07 -7.06 11.04
CA GLY A 45 1.61 -8.16 11.89
C GLY A 45 1.99 -9.54 11.36
N ALA A 46 1.81 -10.57 12.17
CA ALA A 46 2.09 -11.95 11.79
C ALA A 46 1.26 -12.42 10.60
N SER A 47 1.73 -13.46 9.91
CA SER A 47 0.95 -14.13 8.87
C SER A 47 -0.39 -14.63 9.45
N GLY A 48 -1.48 -14.46 8.71
CA GLY A 48 -2.82 -14.85 9.18
C GLY A 48 -3.53 -13.83 10.08
N SER A 49 -2.92 -12.70 10.45
CA SER A 49 -3.55 -11.67 11.30
C SER A 49 -4.68 -10.87 10.62
N GLY A 50 -4.93 -11.09 9.31
CA GLY A 50 -6.03 -10.45 8.57
C GLY A 50 -5.63 -9.29 7.66
N LYS A 51 -4.34 -8.95 7.52
CA LYS A 51 -3.84 -7.81 6.73
C LYS A 51 -4.33 -7.81 5.28
N THR A 52 -4.13 -8.93 4.57
CA THR A 52 -4.64 -9.11 3.19
C THR A 52 -6.16 -8.97 3.10
N THR A 53 -6.88 -9.43 4.14
CA THR A 53 -8.36 -9.29 4.21
C THR A 53 -8.75 -7.82 4.32
N VAL A 54 -8.02 -7.02 5.10
CA VAL A 54 -8.21 -5.56 5.18
C VAL A 54 -7.96 -4.92 3.82
N LEU A 55 -6.85 -5.23 3.13
CA LEU A 55 -6.57 -4.69 1.79
C LEU A 55 -7.68 -5.03 0.80
N LYS A 56 -8.13 -6.30 0.79
CA LYS A 56 -9.23 -6.75 -0.09
C LYS A 56 -10.55 -6.00 0.18
N ALA A 57 -10.85 -5.72 1.45
CA ALA A 57 -12.03 -4.96 1.82
C ALA A 57 -11.93 -3.49 1.36
N ILE A 58 -10.76 -2.84 1.53
CA ILE A 58 -10.51 -1.47 1.03
C ILE A 58 -10.58 -1.43 -0.50
N ALA A 59 -10.02 -2.44 -1.19
CA ALA A 59 -10.09 -2.55 -2.64
C ALA A 59 -11.49 -2.88 -3.19
N GLY A 60 -12.44 -3.30 -2.34
CA GLY A 60 -13.78 -3.72 -2.74
C GLY A 60 -13.85 -5.15 -3.29
N LEU A 61 -12.79 -5.93 -3.12
CA LEU A 61 -12.73 -7.35 -3.51
C LEU A 61 -13.34 -8.28 -2.47
N LEU A 62 -13.68 -7.76 -1.30
CA LEU A 62 -14.36 -8.45 -0.22
C LEU A 62 -15.47 -7.53 0.31
N THR A 63 -16.66 -8.08 0.52
CA THR A 63 -17.78 -7.39 1.18
C THR A 63 -17.78 -7.79 2.66
N PRO A 64 -17.41 -6.90 3.59
CA PRO A 64 -17.43 -7.21 5.02
C PRO A 64 -18.85 -7.31 5.57
N GLN A 65 -19.01 -7.99 6.74
CA GLN A 65 -20.29 -8.03 7.45
C GLN A 65 -20.69 -6.65 7.99
N ARG A 66 -19.71 -5.89 8.51
CA ARG A 66 -19.88 -4.48 8.86
C ARG A 66 -18.70 -3.69 8.36
N SER A 67 -18.96 -2.53 7.78
CA SER A 67 -17.90 -1.65 7.30
C SER A 67 -18.37 -0.21 7.24
N ARG A 68 -17.42 0.68 7.49
CA ARG A 68 -17.46 2.07 7.07
C ARG A 68 -16.06 2.43 6.60
N ILE A 69 -15.90 2.63 5.30
CA ILE A 69 -14.63 3.01 4.66
C ILE A 69 -14.90 4.29 3.89
N VAL A 70 -14.18 5.36 4.25
CA VAL A 70 -14.35 6.70 3.67
C VAL A 70 -12.99 7.19 3.18
N SER A 71 -12.92 7.58 1.92
CA SER A 71 -11.74 8.21 1.30
C SER A 71 -11.90 9.72 1.33
N HIS A 72 -10.83 10.42 1.72
CA HIS A 72 -10.73 11.88 1.77
C HIS A 72 -9.71 12.41 0.75
N LEU A 73 -9.38 11.62 -0.26
CA LEU A 73 -8.37 11.95 -1.28
C LEU A 73 -8.88 12.88 -2.39
N ALA A 74 -10.17 13.11 -2.47
CA ALA A 74 -10.79 14.10 -3.35
C ALA A 74 -11.33 15.26 -2.52
N ASP A 75 -11.75 16.35 -3.16
CA ASP A 75 -12.29 17.55 -2.51
C ASP A 75 -13.46 17.23 -1.56
N GLU A 76 -14.26 16.22 -1.90
CA GLU A 76 -15.33 15.73 -1.05
C GLU A 76 -15.08 14.30 -0.58
N PRO A 77 -15.36 13.98 0.71
CA PRO A 77 -15.25 12.63 1.23
C PRO A 77 -16.12 11.63 0.46
N ARG A 78 -15.50 10.53 0.01
CA ARG A 78 -16.18 9.49 -0.76
C ARG A 78 -16.37 8.22 0.06
N ILE A 79 -17.62 7.80 0.25
CA ILE A 79 -17.94 6.53 0.93
C ILE A 79 -17.64 5.38 -0.04
N LEU A 80 -16.65 4.54 0.30
CA LEU A 80 -16.30 3.34 -0.46
C LEU A 80 -17.11 2.13 0.01
N SER A 81 -17.45 2.07 1.29
CA SER A 81 -18.29 1.04 1.89
C SER A 81 -18.95 1.58 3.15
N ASP A 82 -20.25 1.36 3.33
CA ASP A 82 -21.00 1.64 4.54
C ASP A 82 -22.15 0.64 4.66
N SER A 83 -22.00 -0.36 5.52
CA SER A 83 -22.99 -1.42 5.69
C SER A 83 -24.31 -0.91 6.28
N ALA A 84 -24.29 0.13 7.13
CA ALA A 84 -25.50 0.72 7.71
C ALA A 84 -26.34 1.44 6.65
N ARG A 85 -25.67 2.07 5.68
CA ARG A 85 -26.31 2.78 4.55
C ARG A 85 -26.51 1.89 3.32
N LYS A 86 -26.11 0.61 3.38
CA LYS A 86 -26.13 -0.32 2.25
C LYS A 86 -25.35 0.19 1.02
N VAL A 87 -24.27 0.94 1.26
CA VAL A 87 -23.37 1.43 0.21
C VAL A 87 -22.21 0.47 0.11
N PHE A 88 -21.96 -0.04 -1.09
CA PHE A 88 -20.78 -0.83 -1.43
C PHE A 88 -20.34 -0.47 -2.85
N LEU A 89 -19.30 0.35 -2.93
CA LEU A 89 -18.74 0.75 -4.21
C LEU A 89 -17.93 -0.43 -4.80
N PRO A 90 -18.24 -0.90 -6.01
CA PRO A 90 -17.50 -2.01 -6.61
C PRO A 90 -16.05 -1.63 -6.93
N PRO A 91 -15.11 -2.61 -7.04
CA PRO A 91 -13.66 -2.34 -7.17
C PRO A 91 -13.29 -1.36 -8.28
N HIS A 92 -13.90 -1.50 -9.46
CA HIS A 92 -13.58 -0.67 -10.63
C HIS A 92 -14.00 0.80 -10.49
N LEU A 93 -14.88 1.12 -9.54
CA LEU A 93 -15.30 2.49 -9.23
C LEU A 93 -14.55 3.09 -8.04
N ARG A 94 -13.71 2.30 -7.35
CA ARG A 94 -12.90 2.82 -6.24
C ARG A 94 -11.63 3.49 -6.75
N PRO A 95 -11.25 4.65 -6.20
CA PRO A 95 -9.96 5.28 -6.50
C PRO A 95 -8.83 4.54 -5.77
N VAL A 96 -8.71 3.24 -5.99
CA VAL A 96 -7.76 2.36 -5.31
C VAL A 96 -7.08 1.46 -6.34
N ARG A 97 -5.77 1.28 -6.21
CA ARG A 97 -5.01 0.29 -6.99
C ARG A 97 -4.37 -0.71 -6.04
N LEU A 98 -4.38 -1.98 -6.43
CA LEU A 98 -3.88 -3.08 -5.60
C LEU A 98 -2.76 -3.82 -6.33
N GLY A 99 -1.55 -3.79 -5.74
CA GLY A 99 -0.47 -4.71 -6.05
C GLY A 99 -0.57 -5.93 -5.13
N THR A 100 -0.79 -7.11 -5.71
CA THR A 100 -0.94 -8.36 -4.97
C THR A 100 0.41 -9.05 -4.77
N GLN A 101 0.54 -9.84 -3.70
CA GLN A 101 1.72 -10.64 -3.38
C GLN A 101 2.12 -11.56 -4.55
N ALA A 102 1.15 -12.25 -5.17
CA ALA A 102 1.43 -13.02 -6.37
C ALA A 102 1.57 -12.10 -7.58
N ALA A 103 2.70 -12.18 -8.26
CA ALA A 103 2.97 -11.45 -9.51
C ALA A 103 2.11 -12.00 -10.66
N THR A 104 0.81 -11.71 -10.64
CA THR A 104 -0.15 -12.16 -11.67
C THR A 104 -0.03 -11.27 -12.89
N LEU A 105 0.71 -11.70 -13.89
CA LEU A 105 0.89 -10.97 -15.15
C LEU A 105 -0.01 -11.55 -16.24
N PHE A 106 -0.38 -10.70 -17.19
CA PHE A 106 -1.06 -11.14 -18.40
C PHE A 106 -0.08 -11.89 -19.30
N PRO A 107 -0.23 -13.22 -19.48
CA PRO A 107 0.79 -14.04 -20.16
C PRO A 107 0.97 -13.71 -21.65
N HIS A 108 -0.04 -13.14 -22.26
CA HIS A 108 -0.08 -12.73 -23.67
C HIS A 108 0.38 -11.28 -23.93
N LYS A 109 0.68 -10.52 -22.88
CA LYS A 109 1.20 -9.15 -22.97
C LYS A 109 2.69 -9.14 -22.65
N THR A 110 3.43 -8.31 -23.38
CA THR A 110 4.84 -8.03 -23.03
C THR A 110 4.96 -7.35 -21.67
N VAL A 111 6.17 -7.20 -21.14
CA VAL A 111 6.45 -6.40 -19.93
C VAL A 111 5.85 -5.01 -20.06
N ARG A 112 6.16 -4.31 -21.15
CA ARG A 112 5.59 -2.99 -21.49
C ARG A 112 4.06 -3.02 -21.49
N GLY A 113 3.46 -4.00 -22.14
CA GLY A 113 2.02 -4.16 -22.21
C GLY A 113 1.37 -4.48 -20.86
N ASN A 114 2.08 -5.16 -19.95
CA ASN A 114 1.64 -5.39 -18.58
C ASN A 114 1.68 -4.09 -17.76
N VAL A 115 2.79 -3.33 -17.81
CA VAL A 115 2.94 -2.06 -17.09
C VAL A 115 1.91 -1.04 -17.57
N ALA A 116 1.69 -0.94 -18.87
CA ALA A 116 0.72 -0.02 -19.48
C ALA A 116 -0.76 -0.37 -19.18
N TYR A 117 -1.05 -1.61 -18.77
CA TYR A 117 -2.44 -2.08 -18.66
C TYR A 117 -3.30 -1.28 -17.67
N GLY A 118 -2.72 -0.87 -16.56
CA GLY A 118 -3.42 -0.08 -15.54
C GLY A 118 -3.47 1.43 -15.84
N ALA A 119 -2.83 1.84 -16.93
CA ALA A 119 -2.58 3.23 -17.29
C ALA A 119 -3.03 3.55 -18.72
N ALA A 120 -4.14 2.98 -19.16
CA ALA A 120 -4.63 3.15 -20.53
C ALA A 120 -4.80 4.63 -20.98
N GLN A 121 -4.87 5.55 -20.02
CA GLN A 121 -4.93 7.00 -20.24
C GLN A 121 -3.58 7.70 -20.02
N ALA A 122 -2.57 7.00 -19.47
CA ALA A 122 -1.23 7.54 -19.32
C ALA A 122 -0.51 7.54 -20.66
N GLY A 123 0.13 8.65 -20.97
CA GLY A 123 0.97 8.73 -22.16
C GLY A 123 2.13 7.71 -22.10
N PRO A 124 2.72 7.36 -23.25
CA PRO A 124 3.81 6.38 -23.35
C PRO A 124 5.00 6.75 -22.44
N THR A 125 5.25 8.03 -22.21
CA THR A 125 6.35 8.55 -21.37
C THR A 125 6.29 8.03 -19.94
N LEU A 126 5.10 7.92 -19.33
CA LEU A 126 4.95 7.42 -17.95
C LEU A 126 5.33 5.94 -17.85
N VAL A 127 4.98 5.16 -18.87
CA VAL A 127 5.33 3.72 -18.93
C VAL A 127 6.83 3.52 -19.11
N GLU A 128 7.47 4.32 -19.98
CA GLU A 128 8.92 4.27 -20.20
C GLU A 128 9.70 4.66 -18.93
N ASP A 129 9.27 5.73 -18.24
CA ASP A 129 9.88 6.13 -16.96
C ASP A 129 9.76 5.01 -15.92
N ALA A 130 8.61 4.37 -15.82
CA ALA A 130 8.43 3.23 -14.93
C ALA A 130 9.35 2.06 -15.31
N LEU A 131 9.44 1.71 -16.61
CA LEU A 131 10.33 0.64 -17.07
C LEU A 131 11.79 0.93 -16.70
N ALA A 132 12.22 2.19 -16.83
CA ALA A 132 13.57 2.62 -16.45
C ALA A 132 13.81 2.48 -14.95
N ARG A 133 12.96 3.06 -14.10
CA ARG A 133 13.11 3.08 -12.64
C ARG A 133 13.04 1.69 -12.02
N PHE A 134 12.19 0.81 -12.58
CA PHE A 134 12.06 -0.58 -12.11
C PHE A 134 13.09 -1.53 -12.75
N GLY A 135 14.03 -1.02 -13.60
CA GLY A 135 15.07 -1.81 -14.24
C GLY A 135 14.52 -2.86 -15.21
N LEU A 136 13.52 -2.48 -16.01
CA LEU A 136 12.78 -3.36 -16.91
C LEU A 136 12.94 -3.00 -18.39
N LEU A 137 13.69 -1.94 -18.74
CA LEU A 137 13.81 -1.45 -20.12
C LEU A 137 14.33 -2.53 -21.09
N GLU A 138 15.39 -3.26 -20.71
CA GLU A 138 15.99 -4.30 -21.54
C GLU A 138 15.05 -5.52 -21.74
N ARG A 139 14.01 -5.62 -20.95
CA ARG A 139 13.02 -6.71 -20.98
C ARG A 139 11.65 -6.24 -21.42
N ALA A 140 11.53 -4.97 -21.85
CA ALA A 140 10.24 -4.33 -22.14
C ALA A 140 9.37 -5.12 -23.13
N ASP A 141 9.99 -5.77 -24.11
CA ASP A 141 9.30 -6.52 -25.17
C ASP A 141 9.25 -8.03 -24.91
N ASP A 142 9.80 -8.50 -23.77
CA ASP A 142 9.73 -9.91 -23.37
C ASP A 142 8.32 -10.26 -22.84
N LEU A 143 7.93 -11.54 -23.02
CA LEU A 143 6.74 -12.11 -22.40
C LEU A 143 7.04 -12.59 -20.98
N PRO A 144 6.06 -12.62 -20.05
CA PRO A 144 6.24 -13.06 -18.66
C PRO A 144 6.89 -14.44 -18.50
N ALA A 145 6.72 -15.34 -19.45
CA ALA A 145 7.31 -16.68 -19.43
C ALA A 145 8.86 -16.65 -19.48
N ARG A 146 9.47 -15.57 -19.99
CA ARG A 146 10.92 -15.40 -20.08
C ARG A 146 11.54 -14.73 -18.86
N LEU A 147 10.73 -14.30 -17.89
CA LEU A 147 11.14 -13.53 -16.74
C LEU A 147 11.46 -14.45 -15.54
N SER A 148 12.47 -14.06 -14.75
CA SER A 148 12.69 -14.63 -13.41
C SER A 148 11.54 -14.25 -12.45
N GLY A 149 11.48 -14.91 -11.29
CA GLY A 149 10.50 -14.58 -10.24
C GLY A 149 10.57 -13.10 -9.81
N GLY A 150 11.77 -12.61 -9.51
CA GLY A 150 12.00 -11.21 -9.13
C GLY A 150 11.65 -10.22 -10.25
N GLN A 151 11.95 -10.56 -11.51
CA GLN A 151 11.53 -9.72 -12.65
C GLN A 151 10.02 -9.66 -12.78
N ARG A 152 9.30 -10.78 -12.64
CA ARG A 152 7.82 -10.78 -12.62
C ARG A 152 7.27 -9.92 -11.48
N GLN A 153 7.87 -9.98 -10.29
CA GLN A 153 7.49 -9.15 -9.15
C GLN A 153 7.66 -7.66 -9.46
N ARG A 154 8.79 -7.27 -10.04
CA ARG A 154 9.05 -5.87 -10.46
C ARG A 154 8.02 -5.38 -11.49
N VAL A 155 7.67 -6.21 -12.48
CA VAL A 155 6.64 -5.86 -13.48
C VAL A 155 5.27 -5.67 -12.81
N SER A 156 4.90 -6.55 -11.87
CA SER A 156 3.64 -6.45 -11.12
C SER A 156 3.57 -5.17 -10.29
N LEU A 157 4.68 -4.85 -9.61
CA LEU A 157 4.81 -3.62 -8.81
C LEU A 157 4.75 -2.37 -9.70
N ALA A 158 5.53 -2.31 -10.78
CA ALA A 158 5.52 -1.21 -11.75
C ALA A 158 4.11 -0.97 -12.32
N ARG A 159 3.38 -2.03 -12.68
CA ARG A 159 1.99 -1.93 -13.15
C ARG A 159 1.07 -1.29 -12.12
N ALA A 160 1.18 -1.71 -10.85
CA ALA A 160 0.34 -1.16 -9.78
C ALA A 160 0.66 0.31 -9.51
N VAL A 161 1.95 0.68 -9.49
CA VAL A 161 2.44 2.03 -9.26
C VAL A 161 2.02 2.98 -10.41
N VAL A 162 2.22 2.57 -11.67
CA VAL A 162 1.78 3.37 -12.82
C VAL A 162 0.27 3.57 -12.80
N ALA A 163 -0.50 2.52 -12.51
CA ALA A 163 -1.95 2.64 -12.38
C ALA A 163 -2.37 3.57 -11.24
N ALA A 164 -1.62 3.62 -10.15
CA ALA A 164 -1.90 4.51 -9.02
C ALA A 164 -1.58 5.97 -9.37
N ALA A 165 -0.46 6.23 -10.03
CA ALA A 165 -0.05 7.56 -10.47
C ALA A 165 -1.11 8.22 -11.39
N THR A 166 -1.85 7.42 -12.18
CA THR A 166 -2.94 7.96 -13.03
C THR A 166 -4.15 8.50 -12.25
N LEU A 167 -4.21 8.28 -10.95
CA LEU A 167 -5.25 8.84 -10.09
C LEU A 167 -4.91 10.25 -9.58
N ASP A 168 -3.74 10.77 -9.92
CA ASP A 168 -3.27 12.14 -9.66
C ASP A 168 -3.53 12.60 -8.21
N GLY A 169 -3.07 11.81 -7.24
CA GLY A 169 -3.25 12.05 -5.80
C GLY A 169 -4.66 11.81 -5.26
N GLN A 170 -5.65 11.61 -6.12
CA GLN A 170 -7.04 11.35 -5.70
C GLN A 170 -7.32 9.86 -5.42
N GLY A 171 -6.28 9.05 -5.33
CA GLY A 171 -6.39 7.62 -5.09
C GLY A 171 -5.36 7.08 -4.12
N LEU A 172 -5.49 5.79 -3.81
CA LEU A 172 -4.67 5.05 -2.86
C LEU A 172 -4.02 3.85 -3.56
N LEU A 173 -2.71 3.65 -3.32
CA LEU A 173 -2.02 2.43 -3.68
C LEU A 173 -2.00 1.47 -2.49
N LEU A 174 -2.51 0.27 -2.69
CA LEU A 174 -2.41 -0.85 -1.76
C LEU A 174 -1.36 -1.84 -2.25
N LEU A 175 -0.44 -2.25 -1.37
CA LEU A 175 0.60 -3.21 -1.68
C LEU A 175 0.59 -4.37 -0.67
N ASP A 176 0.38 -5.59 -1.15
CA ASP A 176 0.36 -6.80 -0.33
C ASP A 176 1.70 -7.53 -0.44
N GLU A 177 2.56 -7.39 0.58
CA GLU A 177 3.91 -7.95 0.66
C GLU A 177 4.76 -7.70 -0.62
N PRO A 178 4.90 -6.44 -1.07
CA PRO A 178 5.41 -6.12 -2.41
C PRO A 178 6.88 -6.49 -2.62
N PHE A 179 7.66 -6.64 -1.55
CA PHE A 179 9.10 -6.87 -1.63
C PHE A 179 9.53 -8.26 -1.15
N THR A 180 8.57 -9.13 -0.85
CA THR A 180 8.85 -10.51 -0.43
C THR A 180 9.64 -11.25 -1.51
N GLY A 181 10.74 -11.91 -1.09
CA GLY A 181 11.62 -12.67 -1.97
C GLY A 181 12.66 -11.83 -2.72
N LEU A 182 12.75 -10.53 -2.48
CA LEU A 182 13.84 -9.68 -2.97
C LEU A 182 15.02 -9.66 -1.97
N GLY A 183 16.25 -9.62 -2.49
CA GLY A 183 17.41 -9.33 -1.66
C GLY A 183 17.41 -7.89 -1.14
N LEU A 184 18.11 -7.61 -0.04
CA LEU A 184 18.09 -6.31 0.64
C LEU A 184 18.35 -5.13 -0.30
N ALA A 185 19.44 -5.21 -1.11
CA ALA A 185 19.80 -4.13 -2.03
C ALA A 185 18.76 -3.93 -3.17
N GLU A 186 18.07 -5.00 -3.57
CA GLU A 186 17.01 -4.92 -4.58
C GLU A 186 15.74 -4.34 -3.99
N ARG A 187 15.38 -4.75 -2.79
CA ARG A 187 14.27 -4.17 -2.02
C ARG A 187 14.44 -2.66 -1.87
N ASP A 188 15.61 -2.22 -1.39
CA ASP A 188 15.88 -0.79 -1.16
C ASP A 188 15.76 0.03 -2.45
N ARG A 189 16.26 -0.51 -3.58
CA ARG A 189 16.07 0.11 -4.90
C ARG A 189 14.60 0.18 -5.30
N MET A 190 13.81 -0.87 -5.04
CA MET A 190 12.38 -0.87 -5.39
C MET A 190 11.58 0.10 -4.54
N VAL A 191 11.90 0.24 -3.27
CA VAL A 191 11.31 1.25 -2.39
C VAL A 191 11.52 2.64 -2.94
N LEU A 192 12.78 2.99 -3.26
CA LEU A 192 13.10 4.30 -3.87
C LEU A 192 12.36 4.49 -5.20
N ALA A 193 12.33 3.46 -6.06
CA ALA A 193 11.63 3.54 -7.34
C ALA A 193 10.13 3.84 -7.17
N VAL A 194 9.47 3.23 -6.18
CA VAL A 194 8.06 3.51 -5.87
C VAL A 194 7.88 4.92 -5.32
N THR A 195 8.69 5.30 -4.35
CA THR A 195 8.61 6.62 -3.70
C THR A 195 8.81 7.75 -4.70
N ASP A 196 9.91 7.69 -5.47
CA ASP A 196 10.26 8.72 -6.45
C ASP A 196 9.24 8.79 -7.61
N PHE A 197 8.63 7.66 -7.97
CA PHE A 197 7.62 7.61 -9.03
C PHE A 197 6.30 8.26 -8.59
N LEU A 198 5.91 8.07 -7.32
CA LEU A 198 4.64 8.59 -6.79
C LEU A 198 4.76 10.00 -6.20
N GLU A 199 5.98 10.51 -5.98
CA GLU A 199 6.22 11.83 -5.40
C GLU A 199 5.47 12.95 -6.15
N PRO A 200 5.49 13.04 -7.51
CA PRO A 200 4.82 14.12 -8.22
C PRO A 200 3.31 14.16 -8.02
N THR A 201 2.68 13.00 -7.83
CA THR A 201 1.23 12.88 -7.63
C THR A 201 0.85 12.85 -6.16
N LYS A 202 1.82 12.71 -5.24
CA LYS A 202 1.61 12.56 -3.79
C LYS A 202 0.61 11.44 -3.44
N THR A 203 0.56 10.41 -4.29
CA THR A 203 -0.35 9.27 -4.09
C THR A 203 0.02 8.51 -2.83
N PRO A 204 -0.85 8.42 -1.80
CA PRO A 204 -0.54 7.69 -0.58
C PRO A 204 -0.49 6.18 -0.82
N VAL A 205 0.31 5.51 0.02
CA VAL A 205 0.53 4.06 -0.04
C VAL A 205 0.18 3.41 1.29
N LEU A 206 -0.61 2.35 1.26
CA LEU A 206 -0.77 1.40 2.36
C LEU A 206 -0.12 0.08 1.95
N SER A 207 0.99 -0.28 2.58
CA SER A 207 1.66 -1.56 2.34
C SER A 207 1.46 -2.53 3.50
N VAL A 208 1.42 -3.82 3.18
CA VAL A 208 1.40 -4.90 4.16
C VAL A 208 2.76 -5.55 4.21
N THR A 209 3.31 -5.74 5.40
CA THR A 209 4.51 -6.53 5.61
C THR A 209 4.51 -7.18 7.00
N HIS A 210 5.35 -8.19 7.16
CA HIS A 210 5.72 -8.79 8.44
C HIS A 210 7.24 -8.66 8.72
N ASP A 211 7.98 -8.02 7.79
CA ASP A 211 9.41 -7.74 7.91
C ASP A 211 9.65 -6.40 8.61
N ILE A 212 10.40 -6.45 9.74
CA ILE A 212 10.70 -5.26 10.54
C ILE A 212 11.59 -4.29 9.78
N GLY A 213 12.60 -4.80 9.07
CA GLY A 213 13.53 -3.99 8.29
C GLY A 213 12.81 -3.23 7.19
N GLU A 214 11.86 -3.88 6.53
CA GLU A 214 10.98 -3.24 5.53
C GLU A 214 10.12 -2.16 6.17
N ALA A 215 9.49 -2.44 7.32
CA ALA A 215 8.66 -1.46 8.00
C ALA A 215 9.45 -0.21 8.40
N PHE A 216 10.70 -0.36 8.89
CA PHE A 216 11.56 0.78 9.22
C PHE A 216 12.03 1.55 7.99
N LEU A 217 12.22 0.88 6.86
CA LEU A 217 12.63 1.54 5.61
C LEU A 217 11.49 2.36 5.00
N LEU A 218 10.25 1.86 5.08
CA LEU A 218 9.09 2.42 4.40
C LEU A 218 8.31 3.43 5.22
N ALA A 219 8.25 3.24 6.54
CA ALA A 219 7.13 3.77 7.30
C ALA A 219 7.42 5.05 8.05
N ALA A 220 6.70 6.10 7.71
CA ALA A 220 6.42 7.17 8.64
C ALA A 220 5.44 6.71 9.74
N GLU A 221 4.48 5.84 9.42
CA GLU A 221 3.46 5.32 10.32
C GLU A 221 3.29 3.80 10.18
N VAL A 222 3.06 3.13 11.30
CA VAL A 222 2.73 1.70 11.37
C VAL A 222 1.39 1.49 12.06
N ILE A 223 0.55 0.64 11.49
CA ILE A 223 -0.66 0.09 12.11
C ILE A 223 -0.36 -1.37 12.41
N ARG A 224 -0.26 -1.72 13.69
CA ARG A 224 0.03 -3.08 14.14
C ARG A 224 -1.26 -3.86 14.35
N ILE A 225 -1.38 -5.00 13.64
CA ILE A 225 -2.53 -5.92 13.78
C ILE A 225 -2.07 -7.23 14.42
N ALA A 226 -2.80 -7.66 15.44
CA ALA A 226 -2.71 -8.99 16.02
C ALA A 226 -4.13 -9.54 16.29
N ASP A 227 -4.33 -10.83 16.05
CA ASP A 227 -5.59 -11.54 16.31
C ASP A 227 -6.83 -10.82 15.73
N GLY A 228 -6.67 -10.25 14.54
CA GLY A 228 -7.74 -9.54 13.84
C GLY A 228 -8.08 -8.16 14.38
N ARG A 229 -7.26 -7.57 15.26
CA ARG A 229 -7.48 -6.25 15.87
C ARG A 229 -6.28 -5.34 15.67
N VAL A 230 -6.54 -4.04 15.53
CA VAL A 230 -5.50 -3.03 15.67
C VAL A 230 -5.13 -2.93 17.15
N ILE A 231 -3.86 -3.16 17.46
CA ILE A 231 -3.35 -3.07 18.83
C ILE A 231 -2.57 -1.80 19.08
N GLU A 232 -2.00 -1.21 18.03
CA GLU A 232 -1.25 0.03 18.12
C GLU A 232 -1.17 0.71 16.76
N GLN A 233 -1.15 2.06 16.75
CA GLN A 233 -0.92 2.87 15.56
C GLN A 233 -0.05 4.08 15.94
N GLY A 234 0.95 4.37 15.13
CA GLY A 234 1.85 5.51 15.36
C GLY A 234 3.17 5.40 14.60
N PRO A 235 4.16 6.23 14.95
CA PRO A 235 5.48 6.20 14.31
C PRO A 235 6.15 4.83 14.43
N VAL A 236 6.83 4.39 13.39
CA VAL A 236 7.49 3.07 13.32
C VAL A 236 8.44 2.83 14.50
N ALA A 237 9.19 3.86 14.89
CA ALA A 237 10.17 3.77 16.00
C ALA A 237 9.51 3.50 17.36
N THR A 238 8.26 3.90 17.54
CA THR A 238 7.47 3.66 18.77
C THR A 238 6.80 2.30 18.70
N VAL A 239 6.00 2.06 17.66
CA VAL A 239 5.15 0.88 17.53
C VAL A 239 5.96 -0.42 17.41
N LEU A 240 7.15 -0.39 16.78
CA LEU A 240 8.01 -1.57 16.57
C LEU A 240 9.30 -1.52 17.42
N SER A 241 9.33 -0.75 18.51
CA SER A 241 10.51 -0.66 19.39
C SER A 241 10.92 -2.01 19.98
N ALA A 242 9.96 -2.76 20.51
CA ALA A 242 10.21 -4.07 21.14
C ALA A 242 10.68 -5.12 20.11
N GLU A 243 10.12 -5.13 18.90
CA GLU A 243 10.53 -5.99 17.80
C GLU A 243 11.96 -5.67 17.35
N ARG A 244 12.30 -4.38 17.26
CA ARG A 244 13.66 -3.93 16.92
C ARG A 244 14.68 -4.38 17.97
N GLU A 245 14.39 -4.22 19.24
CA GLU A 245 15.28 -4.64 20.33
C GLU A 245 15.53 -6.14 20.33
N ARG A 246 14.49 -6.95 20.12
CA ARG A 246 14.63 -8.41 19.97
C ARG A 246 15.52 -8.78 18.79
N LEU A 247 15.36 -8.13 17.64
CA LEU A 247 16.17 -8.37 16.46
C LEU A 247 17.65 -8.03 16.71
N LEU A 248 17.93 -6.88 17.35
CA LEU A 248 19.28 -6.48 17.70
C LEU A 248 19.94 -7.44 18.71
N THR A 249 19.18 -7.95 19.67
CA THR A 249 19.66 -8.95 20.64
C THR A 249 20.03 -10.27 19.94
N GLN A 250 19.23 -10.72 18.97
CA GLN A 250 19.50 -11.94 18.20
C GLN A 250 20.73 -11.82 17.29
N LEU A 251 21.05 -10.61 16.81
CA LEU A 251 22.20 -10.37 15.93
C LEU A 251 23.53 -10.22 16.71
N ASN A 252 23.45 -9.88 18.00
CA ASN A 252 24.61 -9.63 18.88
C ASN A 252 24.96 -10.83 19.79
N GLY A 253 24.19 -11.91 19.76
CA GLY A 253 24.40 -13.14 20.53
C GLY A 253 24.77 -14.30 19.61
#